data_3ce6537aa73495da34052ff8de4a748b
#
_entry.id   3ce6537aa73495da34052ff8de4a748b
#
_cell.length_a   1.000
_cell.length_b   1.000
_cell.length_c   1.000
_cell.angle_alpha   90.00
_cell.angle_beta   90.00
_cell.angle_gamma   90.00
#
_symmetry.space_group_name_H-M   'P 1'
#
loop_
_entity.id
_entity.type
_entity.pdbx_description
1 polymer ?
#
loop_
_entity_poly.entity_id
_entity_poly.type
_entity_poly.pdbx_seq_one_letter_code
_entity_poly.pdbx_strand_id
1 'polypeptide(L)'
;MLPDEFFEFIETLKKEVPELSKVRLGIACDNTLHLASSCALKAMEAGADILKAAAYALNTVSLSSITDILKEKGEGIGLHTKVETTSLKRVIEQIKWIAEGSGAGAAFNEANGDDSENAKMELSANEDMASVMKAVERLGYDLSEEDKALVFKAFTEIAKNKEVITSRELDAIVASAALQVPPTYTLVSYVINSGNLIKASSHMTLEKNGTVLDSICLGDGPIDASFKAIEAIAGRHFELYDFEIQSIAEGHEAMGETIVKLMSDGKIYSGRGISTDVIGSGIRAYINALNKIVYEEEGGAVE
;
A
#
# COMPACT_ATOMS: atom_id res chain seq x y z
N MET A 1 -35.14 -5.01 -3.56
CA MET A 1 -35.18 -6.48 -3.36
C MET A 1 -34.35 -6.82 -2.15
N LEU A 2 -34.85 -7.71 -1.33
CA LEU A 2 -34.08 -8.37 -0.28
C LEU A 2 -33.18 -9.46 -0.87
N PRO A 3 -32.13 -9.91 -0.16
CA PRO A 3 -31.19 -10.90 -0.70
C PRO A 3 -31.84 -12.20 -1.21
N ASP A 4 -32.78 -12.75 -0.46
CA ASP A 4 -33.48 -13.99 -0.86
C ASP A 4 -34.46 -13.78 -2.03
N GLU A 5 -35.13 -12.63 -2.10
CA GLU A 5 -35.95 -12.26 -3.26
C GLU A 5 -35.08 -12.14 -4.52
N PHE A 6 -33.85 -11.65 -4.38
CA PHE A 6 -32.93 -11.52 -5.51
C PHE A 6 -32.41 -12.88 -5.97
N PHE A 7 -32.15 -13.79 -5.03
CA PHE A 7 -31.82 -15.18 -5.34
C PHE A 7 -32.91 -15.84 -6.17
N GLU A 8 -34.16 -15.83 -5.67
CA GLU A 8 -35.33 -16.40 -6.36
C GLU A 8 -35.56 -15.78 -7.75
N PHE A 9 -35.35 -14.46 -7.86
CA PHE A 9 -35.44 -13.75 -9.14
C PHE A 9 -34.43 -14.28 -10.17
N ILE A 10 -33.15 -14.46 -9.78
CA ILE A 10 -32.10 -14.97 -10.67
C ILE A 10 -32.39 -16.42 -11.08
N GLU A 11 -32.81 -17.27 -10.15
CA GLU A 11 -33.20 -18.66 -10.46
C GLU A 11 -34.39 -18.71 -11.43
N THR A 12 -35.41 -17.92 -11.18
CA THR A 12 -36.61 -17.85 -12.04
C THR A 12 -36.22 -17.36 -13.42
N LEU A 13 -35.41 -16.28 -13.51
CA LEU A 13 -34.95 -15.73 -14.78
C LEU A 13 -34.18 -16.77 -15.61
N LYS A 14 -33.28 -17.53 -14.99
CA LYS A 14 -32.51 -18.59 -15.68
C LYS A 14 -33.39 -19.75 -16.14
N LYS A 15 -34.46 -20.05 -15.39
CA LYS A 15 -35.42 -21.09 -15.75
C LYS A 15 -36.34 -20.68 -16.88
N GLU A 16 -36.81 -19.42 -16.88
CA GLU A 16 -37.78 -18.93 -17.89
C GLU A 16 -37.11 -18.53 -19.20
N VAL A 17 -35.79 -18.19 -19.17
CA VAL A 17 -35.03 -17.75 -20.34
C VAL A 17 -33.81 -18.69 -20.55
N PRO A 18 -34.01 -19.86 -21.20
CA PRO A 18 -32.95 -20.85 -21.41
C PRO A 18 -31.73 -20.33 -22.20
N GLU A 19 -31.92 -19.29 -23.02
CA GLU A 19 -30.86 -18.63 -23.79
C GLU A 19 -29.78 -18.02 -22.90
N LEU A 20 -30.07 -17.68 -21.65
CA LEU A 20 -29.10 -17.17 -20.67
C LEU A 20 -27.99 -18.17 -20.38
N SER A 21 -28.22 -19.46 -20.61
CA SER A 21 -27.16 -20.47 -20.48
C SER A 21 -26.00 -20.30 -21.49
N LYS A 22 -26.21 -19.53 -22.55
CA LYS A 22 -25.21 -19.25 -23.61
C LYS A 22 -24.41 -17.98 -23.39
N VAL A 23 -24.77 -17.18 -22.38
CA VAL A 23 -24.14 -15.90 -22.06
C VAL A 23 -23.78 -15.83 -20.59
N ARG A 24 -22.85 -14.93 -20.24
CA ARG A 24 -22.50 -14.68 -18.84
C ARG A 24 -23.48 -13.65 -18.26
N LEU A 25 -24.09 -14.01 -17.14
CA LEU A 25 -25.02 -13.13 -16.44
C LEU A 25 -24.28 -12.19 -15.50
N GLY A 26 -24.35 -10.89 -15.78
CA GLY A 26 -23.78 -9.85 -14.92
C GLY A 26 -24.83 -9.19 -14.02
N ILE A 27 -24.45 -8.90 -12.79
CA ILE A 27 -25.30 -8.22 -11.81
C ILE A 27 -24.68 -6.91 -11.34
N ALA A 28 -25.52 -5.93 -11.02
CA ALA A 28 -25.17 -4.68 -10.36
C ALA A 28 -26.20 -4.39 -9.27
N CYS A 29 -25.75 -4.29 -8.03
CA CYS A 29 -26.63 -4.03 -6.90
C CYS A 29 -26.45 -2.59 -6.41
N ASP A 30 -27.57 -1.88 -6.22
CA ASP A 30 -27.60 -0.60 -5.54
C ASP A 30 -27.49 -0.78 -4.03
N ASN A 31 -26.74 0.11 -3.36
CA ASN A 31 -26.46 0.00 -1.93
C ASN A 31 -27.28 0.97 -1.05
N THR A 32 -28.33 1.56 -1.56
CA THR A 32 -29.18 2.52 -0.82
C THR A 32 -29.71 1.96 0.51
N LEU A 33 -29.94 0.65 0.57
CA LEU A 33 -30.37 -0.05 1.78
C LEU A 33 -29.24 -0.77 2.52
N HIS A 34 -27.99 -0.54 2.18
CA HIS A 34 -26.81 -1.23 2.73
C HIS A 34 -26.82 -2.77 2.60
N LEU A 35 -27.58 -3.31 1.64
CA LEU A 35 -27.73 -4.74 1.39
C LEU A 35 -27.03 -5.22 0.09
N ALA A 36 -26.30 -4.36 -0.60
CA ALA A 36 -25.74 -4.67 -1.91
C ALA A 36 -24.85 -5.91 -1.89
N SER A 37 -23.95 -6.03 -0.89
CA SER A 37 -23.05 -7.19 -0.76
C SER A 37 -23.81 -8.49 -0.50
N SER A 38 -24.85 -8.46 0.34
CA SER A 38 -25.70 -9.63 0.62
C SER A 38 -26.52 -10.04 -0.61
N CYS A 39 -27.07 -9.08 -1.34
CA CYS A 39 -27.76 -9.34 -2.61
C CYS A 39 -26.81 -9.92 -3.66
N ALA A 40 -25.59 -9.38 -3.77
CA ALA A 40 -24.59 -9.86 -4.71
C ALA A 40 -24.17 -11.31 -4.40
N LEU A 41 -23.94 -11.66 -3.15
CA LEU A 41 -23.61 -13.03 -2.74
C LEU A 41 -24.73 -13.99 -3.12
N LYS A 42 -25.99 -13.65 -2.81
CA LYS A 42 -27.16 -14.47 -3.13
C LYS A 42 -27.36 -14.62 -4.65
N ALA A 43 -27.13 -13.58 -5.42
CA ALA A 43 -27.21 -13.68 -6.88
C ALA A 43 -26.09 -14.53 -7.47
N MET A 44 -24.88 -14.47 -6.94
CA MET A 44 -23.77 -15.35 -7.37
C MET A 44 -24.05 -16.81 -6.95
N GLU A 45 -24.62 -17.07 -5.78
CA GLU A 45 -25.07 -18.38 -5.34
C GLU A 45 -26.15 -18.96 -6.29
N ALA A 46 -27.07 -18.10 -6.78
CA ALA A 46 -28.06 -18.45 -7.81
C ALA A 46 -27.45 -18.58 -9.24
N GLY A 47 -26.12 -18.38 -9.36
CA GLY A 47 -25.38 -18.60 -10.61
C GLY A 47 -25.23 -17.37 -11.49
N ALA A 48 -25.17 -16.18 -10.96
CA ALA A 48 -24.64 -15.02 -11.67
C ALA A 48 -23.11 -15.15 -11.83
N ASP A 49 -22.60 -14.77 -13.02
CA ASP A 49 -21.21 -14.99 -13.41
C ASP A 49 -20.30 -13.77 -13.22
N ILE A 50 -20.87 -12.58 -13.23
CA ILE A 50 -20.15 -11.31 -13.19
C ILE A 50 -20.79 -10.40 -12.15
N LEU A 51 -19.99 -9.83 -11.27
CA LEU A 51 -20.42 -8.81 -10.32
C LEU A 51 -19.79 -7.47 -10.65
N LYS A 52 -20.63 -6.41 -10.77
CA LYS A 52 -20.16 -5.03 -10.77
C LYS A 52 -19.95 -4.56 -9.35
N ALA A 53 -18.71 -4.28 -8.98
CA ALA A 53 -18.33 -3.71 -7.71
C ALA A 53 -17.51 -2.43 -7.89
N ALA A 54 -17.47 -1.59 -6.87
CA ALA A 54 -16.69 -0.35 -6.88
C ALA A 54 -15.57 -0.40 -5.84
N ALA A 55 -14.42 0.15 -6.21
CA ALA A 55 -13.30 0.31 -5.30
C ALA A 55 -13.54 1.45 -4.31
N TYR A 56 -14.20 2.53 -4.75
CA TYR A 56 -14.43 3.74 -3.94
C TYR A 56 -15.68 4.50 -4.38
N ALA A 57 -16.38 5.10 -3.41
CA ALA A 57 -17.40 6.17 -3.51
C ALA A 57 -18.53 5.98 -4.55
N LEU A 58 -18.93 4.76 -4.88
CA LEU A 58 -20.14 4.50 -5.64
C LEU A 58 -21.17 3.77 -4.79
N ASN A 59 -22.45 4.14 -4.95
CA ASN A 59 -23.54 3.48 -4.24
C ASN A 59 -23.85 2.10 -4.83
N THR A 60 -22.87 1.18 -4.70
CA THR A 60 -22.95 -0.19 -5.19
C THR A 60 -22.17 -1.13 -4.27
N VAL A 61 -21.97 -2.39 -4.67
CA VAL A 61 -21.18 -3.36 -3.91
C VAL A 61 -19.76 -2.84 -3.74
N SER A 62 -19.29 -2.84 -2.49
CA SER A 62 -17.89 -2.54 -2.17
C SER A 62 -16.99 -3.70 -2.58
N LEU A 63 -15.96 -3.41 -3.39
CA LEU A 63 -15.01 -4.42 -3.85
C LEU A 63 -14.21 -5.00 -2.68
N SER A 64 -13.82 -4.20 -1.69
CA SER A 64 -13.15 -4.70 -0.48
C SER A 64 -14.06 -5.62 0.33
N SER A 65 -15.27 -5.17 0.65
CA SER A 65 -16.21 -5.95 1.46
C SER A 65 -16.55 -7.30 0.83
N ILE A 66 -16.85 -7.34 -0.48
CA ILE A 66 -17.18 -8.60 -1.14
C ILE A 66 -15.97 -9.55 -1.21
N THR A 67 -14.76 -9.01 -1.39
CA THR A 67 -13.53 -9.80 -1.43
C THR A 67 -13.21 -10.40 -0.06
N ASP A 68 -13.36 -9.63 1.03
CA ASP A 68 -13.18 -10.12 2.39
C ASP A 68 -14.19 -11.22 2.74
N ILE A 69 -15.48 -11.04 2.38
CA ILE A 69 -16.51 -12.06 2.60
C ILE A 69 -16.18 -13.35 1.83
N LEU A 70 -15.76 -13.23 0.56
CA LEU A 70 -15.42 -14.41 -0.24
C LEU A 70 -14.16 -15.12 0.28
N LYS A 71 -13.20 -14.40 0.85
CA LYS A 71 -12.00 -15.00 1.46
C LYS A 71 -12.36 -15.79 2.72
N GLU A 72 -13.26 -15.25 3.57
CA GLU A 72 -13.60 -15.88 4.85
C GLU A 72 -14.69 -16.96 4.76
N LYS A 73 -15.66 -16.78 3.87
CA LYS A 73 -16.89 -17.61 3.83
C LYS A 73 -17.16 -18.21 2.45
N GLY A 74 -16.39 -17.85 1.43
CA GLY A 74 -16.62 -18.27 0.05
C GLY A 74 -16.62 -19.77 -0.15
N GLU A 75 -15.74 -20.52 0.54
CA GLU A 75 -15.71 -21.98 0.47
C GLU A 75 -17.04 -22.62 0.85
N GLY A 76 -17.72 -22.09 1.88
CA GLY A 76 -19.00 -22.61 2.34
C GLY A 76 -20.15 -22.46 1.36
N ILE A 77 -20.02 -21.56 0.39
CA ILE A 77 -21.03 -21.28 -0.66
C ILE A 77 -20.50 -21.60 -2.08
N GLY A 78 -19.35 -22.27 -2.19
CA GLY A 78 -18.75 -22.69 -3.46
C GLY A 78 -18.20 -21.52 -4.31
N LEU A 79 -17.95 -20.36 -3.71
CA LEU A 79 -17.42 -19.17 -4.37
C LEU A 79 -15.98 -18.89 -3.93
N HIS A 80 -15.12 -18.59 -4.90
CA HIS A 80 -13.71 -18.30 -4.63
C HIS A 80 -13.28 -16.99 -5.31
N THR A 81 -12.36 -16.28 -4.67
CA THR A 81 -11.72 -15.11 -5.26
C THR A 81 -10.21 -15.33 -5.40
N LYS A 82 -9.63 -14.82 -6.48
CA LYS A 82 -8.17 -14.76 -6.68
C LYS A 82 -7.63 -13.37 -6.39
N VAL A 83 -8.46 -12.46 -5.90
CA VAL A 83 -8.04 -11.10 -5.59
C VAL A 83 -7.21 -11.11 -4.32
N GLU A 84 -5.99 -10.58 -4.40
CA GLU A 84 -5.13 -10.37 -3.24
C GLU A 84 -5.65 -9.18 -2.42
N THR A 85 -6.22 -9.48 -1.26
CA THR A 85 -6.86 -8.50 -0.37
C THR A 85 -5.91 -7.41 0.10
N THR A 86 -4.64 -7.75 0.34
CA THR A 86 -3.60 -6.81 0.76
C THR A 86 -3.33 -5.74 -0.31
N SER A 87 -3.04 -6.18 -1.53
CA SER A 87 -2.83 -5.30 -2.67
C SER A 87 -4.08 -4.46 -2.99
N LEU A 88 -5.26 -5.08 -2.89
CA LEU A 88 -6.54 -4.41 -3.13
C LEU A 88 -6.78 -3.28 -2.13
N LYS A 89 -6.66 -3.53 -0.83
CA LYS A 89 -6.88 -2.53 0.23
C LYS A 89 -5.95 -1.34 0.05
N ARG A 90 -4.68 -1.59 -0.23
CA ARG A 90 -3.70 -0.54 -0.51
C ARG A 90 -4.08 0.35 -1.70
N VAL A 91 -4.50 -0.26 -2.81
CA VAL A 91 -4.92 0.50 -4.00
C VAL A 91 -6.18 1.32 -3.71
N ILE A 92 -7.13 0.77 -2.96
CA ILE A 92 -8.35 1.48 -2.55
C ILE A 92 -8.00 2.69 -1.68
N GLU A 93 -7.11 2.56 -0.71
CA GLU A 93 -6.67 3.68 0.13
C GLU A 93 -5.97 4.77 -0.69
N GLN A 94 -5.16 4.40 -1.67
CA GLN A 94 -4.58 5.36 -2.62
C GLN A 94 -5.63 6.10 -3.43
N ILE A 95 -6.67 5.39 -3.91
CA ILE A 95 -7.78 6.00 -4.65
C ILE A 95 -8.57 6.95 -3.74
N LYS A 96 -8.89 6.56 -2.51
CA LYS A 96 -9.55 7.40 -1.51
C LYS A 96 -8.76 8.69 -1.28
N TRP A 97 -7.46 8.55 -1.03
CA TRP A 97 -6.59 9.70 -0.78
C TRP A 97 -6.57 10.69 -1.97
N ILE A 98 -6.45 10.20 -3.21
CA ILE A 98 -6.50 11.04 -4.41
C ILE A 98 -7.85 11.74 -4.54
N ALA A 99 -8.93 11.03 -4.28
CA ALA A 99 -10.28 11.58 -4.38
C ALA A 99 -10.57 12.65 -3.31
N GLU A 100 -10.11 12.44 -2.09
CA GLU A 100 -10.27 13.36 -0.95
C GLU A 100 -9.38 14.60 -1.08
N GLY A 101 -8.13 14.43 -1.51
CA GLY A 101 -7.17 15.51 -1.75
C GLY A 101 -7.57 16.44 -2.90
N SER A 102 -8.44 16.00 -3.81
CA SER A 102 -8.92 16.79 -4.95
C SER A 102 -10.16 17.65 -4.61
N GLY A 103 -10.56 17.77 -3.34
CA GLY A 103 -11.70 18.58 -2.91
C GLY A 103 -13.08 17.98 -3.24
N ALA A 104 -13.13 16.78 -3.83
CA ALA A 104 -14.37 16.09 -4.17
C ALA A 104 -14.90 15.19 -3.03
N GLY A 105 -14.08 14.95 -1.99
CA GLY A 105 -14.36 13.96 -0.94
C GLY A 105 -15.30 14.41 0.16
N ALA A 106 -15.52 15.72 0.35
CA ALA A 106 -16.28 16.23 1.50
C ALA A 106 -17.78 15.88 1.51
N ALA A 107 -18.35 15.48 0.37
CA ALA A 107 -19.78 15.18 0.25
C ALA A 107 -20.12 13.69 0.42
N PHE A 108 -19.13 12.79 0.50
CA PHE A 108 -19.35 11.33 0.49
C PHE A 108 -19.08 10.60 1.80
N ASN A 109 -18.52 11.27 2.82
CA ASN A 109 -18.17 10.65 4.10
C ASN A 109 -19.37 10.29 4.99
N GLU A 110 -20.59 10.69 4.65
CA GLU A 110 -21.79 10.35 5.44
C GLU A 110 -22.43 8.99 5.08
N ALA A 111 -21.98 8.32 4.02
CA ALA A 111 -22.65 7.12 3.52
C ALA A 111 -22.04 5.77 3.95
N ASN A 112 -20.82 5.75 4.51
CA ASN A 112 -20.15 4.49 4.90
C ASN A 112 -19.73 4.55 6.38
N GLY A 113 -20.66 4.20 7.26
CA GLY A 113 -20.44 4.16 8.70
C GLY A 113 -19.72 2.89 9.18
N ASP A 114 -18.46 2.65 8.79
CA ASP A 114 -17.74 1.49 9.32
C ASP A 114 -16.20 1.67 9.50
N ASP A 115 -15.68 2.88 9.40
CA ASP A 115 -14.22 3.11 9.56
C ASP A 115 -13.80 3.71 10.93
N SER A 116 -14.71 3.74 11.92
CA SER A 116 -14.43 4.44 13.18
C SER A 116 -13.53 3.69 14.17
N GLU A 117 -13.36 2.39 14.05
CA GLU A 117 -12.50 1.61 14.97
C GLU A 117 -11.02 1.55 14.52
N ASN A 118 -10.77 1.49 13.22
CA ASN A 118 -9.39 1.47 12.69
C ASN A 118 -8.72 2.85 12.71
N ALA A 119 -9.49 3.93 12.60
CA ALA A 119 -8.96 5.30 12.65
C ALA A 119 -8.45 5.73 14.04
N LYS A 120 -8.80 4.98 15.10
CA LYS A 120 -8.40 5.26 16.50
C LYS A 120 -7.37 4.29 17.05
N MET A 121 -6.80 3.43 16.22
CA MET A 121 -5.79 2.50 16.70
C MET A 121 -4.46 3.25 16.87
N GLU A 122 -4.02 3.36 18.11
CA GLU A 122 -2.74 3.94 18.52
C GLU A 122 -1.90 2.84 19.14
N LEU A 123 -0.67 2.71 18.70
CA LEU A 123 0.33 1.79 19.24
C LEU A 123 1.36 2.57 20.03
N SER A 124 1.65 2.11 21.24
CA SER A 124 2.74 2.64 22.04
C SER A 124 4.09 2.25 21.44
N ALA A 125 5.09 3.09 21.62
CA ALA A 125 6.47 2.81 21.22
C ALA A 125 7.07 1.52 21.81
N ASN A 126 6.51 1.03 22.91
CA ASN A 126 6.99 -0.15 23.65
C ASN A 126 6.15 -1.41 23.38
N GLU A 127 5.32 -1.42 22.33
CA GLU A 127 4.55 -2.60 21.97
C GLU A 127 5.43 -3.77 21.56
N ASP A 128 5.01 -4.98 21.94
CA ASP A 128 5.67 -6.19 21.53
C ASP A 128 5.34 -6.58 20.08
N MET A 129 6.12 -7.46 19.50
CA MET A 129 5.93 -7.91 18.12
C MET A 129 4.54 -8.49 17.90
N ALA A 130 3.95 -9.19 18.86
CA ALA A 130 2.64 -9.82 18.73
C ALA A 130 1.54 -8.77 18.63
N SER A 131 1.59 -7.71 19.45
CA SER A 131 0.64 -6.58 19.41
C SER A 131 0.73 -5.81 18.10
N VAL A 132 1.95 -5.54 17.62
CA VAL A 132 2.17 -4.86 16.33
C VAL A 132 1.63 -5.71 15.18
N MET A 133 1.93 -7.01 15.15
CA MET A 133 1.44 -7.90 14.09
C MET A 133 -0.07 -8.04 14.10
N LYS A 134 -0.70 -8.10 15.28
CA LYS A 134 -2.16 -8.10 15.38
C LYS A 134 -2.78 -6.81 14.84
N ALA A 135 -2.11 -5.68 15.03
CA ALA A 135 -2.52 -4.41 14.44
C ALA A 135 -2.36 -4.42 12.91
N VAL A 136 -1.26 -4.97 12.40
CA VAL A 136 -0.99 -5.15 10.96
C VAL A 136 -2.06 -6.07 10.32
N GLU A 137 -2.45 -7.15 10.98
CA GLU A 137 -3.52 -8.04 10.52
C GLU A 137 -4.88 -7.32 10.50
N ARG A 138 -5.19 -6.46 11.48
CA ARG A 138 -6.40 -5.62 11.47
C ARG A 138 -6.43 -4.63 10.31
N LEU A 139 -5.28 -4.11 9.89
CA LEU A 139 -5.16 -3.30 8.67
C LEU A 139 -5.32 -4.14 7.39
N GLY A 140 -5.46 -5.47 7.52
CA GLY A 140 -5.72 -6.40 6.43
C GLY A 140 -4.49 -6.92 5.72
N TYR A 141 -3.32 -6.81 6.34
CA TYR A 141 -2.09 -7.37 5.81
C TYR A 141 -1.88 -8.80 6.31
N ASP A 142 -1.57 -9.71 5.38
CA ASP A 142 -1.15 -11.08 5.66
C ASP A 142 0.32 -11.19 5.21
N LEU A 143 1.23 -11.10 6.17
CA LEU A 143 2.66 -11.01 5.93
C LEU A 143 3.37 -12.35 6.18
N SER A 144 4.40 -12.63 5.39
CA SER A 144 5.32 -13.73 5.67
C SER A 144 6.07 -13.50 7.00
N GLU A 145 6.64 -14.54 7.60
CA GLU A 145 7.43 -14.40 8.84
C GLU A 145 8.66 -13.49 8.65
N GLU A 146 9.22 -13.47 7.44
CA GLU A 146 10.34 -12.60 7.07
C GLU A 146 9.88 -11.14 7.03
N ASP A 147 8.74 -10.86 6.38
CA ASP A 147 8.16 -9.52 6.29
C ASP A 147 7.70 -9.00 7.64
N LYS A 148 7.14 -9.86 8.51
CA LYS A 148 6.80 -9.51 9.90
C LYS A 148 8.02 -9.01 10.67
N ALA A 149 9.18 -9.67 10.51
CA ALA A 149 10.41 -9.25 11.14
C ALA A 149 10.91 -7.89 10.60
N LEU A 150 10.79 -7.65 9.30
CA LEU A 150 11.15 -6.38 8.67
C LEU A 150 10.26 -5.23 9.13
N VAL A 151 8.95 -5.46 9.17
CA VAL A 151 7.97 -4.47 9.65
C VAL A 151 8.20 -4.14 11.11
N PHE A 152 8.42 -5.14 11.97
CA PHE A 152 8.68 -4.90 13.38
C PHE A 152 10.00 -4.16 13.62
N LYS A 153 11.04 -4.45 12.84
CA LYS A 153 12.31 -3.70 12.87
C LYS A 153 12.08 -2.23 12.48
N ALA A 154 11.34 -1.97 11.40
CA ALA A 154 11.03 -0.62 10.95
C ALA A 154 10.17 0.13 11.98
N PHE A 155 9.17 -0.54 12.57
CA PHE A 155 8.36 -0.01 13.66
C PHE A 155 9.25 0.42 14.85
N THR A 156 10.14 -0.45 15.30
CA THR A 156 11.03 -0.18 16.44
C THR A 156 11.98 1.00 16.17
N GLU A 157 12.47 1.13 14.93
CA GLU A 157 13.32 2.27 14.56
C GLU A 157 12.56 3.60 14.65
N ILE A 158 11.33 3.64 14.18
CA ILE A 158 10.47 4.84 14.23
C ILE A 158 10.05 5.14 15.67
N ALA A 159 9.71 4.11 16.45
CA ALA A 159 9.33 4.19 17.85
C ALA A 159 10.41 4.76 18.76
N LYS A 160 11.69 4.74 18.37
CA LYS A 160 12.77 5.43 19.10
C LYS A 160 12.59 6.94 19.17
N ASN A 161 11.93 7.52 18.19
CA ASN A 161 11.76 8.97 18.01
C ASN A 161 10.31 9.41 18.20
N LYS A 162 9.41 8.50 18.56
CA LYS A 162 7.97 8.79 18.64
C LYS A 162 7.30 7.90 19.70
N GLU A 163 6.49 8.50 20.58
CA GLU A 163 5.83 7.75 21.66
C GLU A 163 4.62 6.93 21.22
N VAL A 164 3.91 7.43 20.20
CA VAL A 164 2.67 6.82 19.69
C VAL A 164 2.71 6.73 18.18
N ILE A 165 2.39 5.57 17.64
CA ILE A 165 2.30 5.31 16.20
C ILE A 165 0.83 5.05 15.86
N THR A 166 0.30 5.84 14.94
CA THR A 166 -1.09 5.74 14.46
C THR A 166 -1.26 4.64 13.43
N SER A 167 -2.51 4.23 13.18
CA SER A 167 -2.81 3.23 12.14
C SER A 167 -2.33 3.62 10.74
N ARG A 168 -2.39 4.91 10.37
CA ARG A 168 -1.86 5.41 9.09
C ARG A 168 -0.35 5.26 8.98
N GLU A 169 0.35 5.54 10.08
CA GLU A 169 1.81 5.40 10.15
C GLU A 169 2.23 3.93 10.10
N LEU A 170 1.48 3.06 10.78
CA LEU A 170 1.72 1.62 10.71
C LEU A 170 1.50 1.09 9.28
N ASP A 171 0.45 1.54 8.60
CA ASP A 171 0.19 1.20 7.19
C ASP A 171 1.36 1.63 6.28
N ALA A 172 1.87 2.85 6.47
CA ALA A 172 3.02 3.34 5.72
C ALA A 172 4.31 2.56 6.06
N ILE A 173 4.51 2.17 7.33
CA ILE A 173 5.62 1.29 7.75
C ILE A 173 5.56 -0.04 7.00
N VAL A 174 4.40 -0.69 6.97
CA VAL A 174 4.20 -1.95 6.23
C VAL A 174 4.49 -1.76 4.76
N ALA A 175 3.94 -0.71 4.14
CA ALA A 175 4.13 -0.41 2.72
C ALA A 175 5.60 -0.15 2.35
N SER A 176 6.40 0.41 3.26
CA SER A 176 7.81 0.70 3.01
C SER A 176 8.75 -0.47 3.35
N ALA A 177 8.37 -1.35 4.26
CA ALA A 177 9.23 -2.41 4.76
C ALA A 177 8.95 -3.78 4.15
N ALA A 178 7.66 -4.17 4.04
CA ALA A 178 7.28 -5.53 3.67
C ALA A 178 6.92 -5.71 2.18
N LEU A 179 6.44 -4.66 1.52
CA LEU A 179 5.98 -4.75 0.14
C LEU A 179 7.07 -4.37 -0.87
N GLN A 180 8.31 -4.65 -0.55
CA GLN A 180 9.47 -4.38 -1.38
C GLN A 180 10.05 -5.70 -1.95
N VAL A 181 10.77 -5.58 -3.05
CA VAL A 181 11.58 -6.70 -3.55
C VAL A 181 12.70 -7.01 -2.56
N PRO A 182 13.28 -8.24 -2.58
CA PRO A 182 14.45 -8.55 -1.78
C PRO A 182 15.54 -7.49 -1.96
N PRO A 183 16.08 -6.90 -0.87
CA PRO A 183 16.99 -5.78 -0.97
C PRO A 183 18.38 -6.23 -1.43
N THR A 184 18.80 -5.79 -2.60
CA THR A 184 20.19 -5.88 -3.07
C THR A 184 21.06 -4.84 -2.36
N TYR A 185 20.51 -3.63 -2.17
CA TYR A 185 21.15 -2.54 -1.43
C TYR A 185 20.40 -2.24 -0.14
N THR A 186 21.12 -2.22 0.99
CA THR A 186 20.56 -1.88 2.31
C THR A 186 21.26 -0.65 2.85
N LEU A 187 20.50 0.31 3.39
CA LEU A 187 21.04 1.50 4.05
C LEU A 187 21.69 1.14 5.37
N VAL A 188 22.99 1.41 5.51
CA VAL A 188 23.75 1.25 6.76
C VAL A 188 23.75 2.56 7.55
N SER A 189 24.23 3.65 6.92
CA SER A 189 24.27 4.97 7.55
C SER A 189 24.38 6.08 6.52
N TYR A 190 24.04 7.30 6.95
CA TYR A 190 24.31 8.51 6.16
C TYR A 190 24.65 9.68 7.09
N VAL A 191 25.47 10.58 6.56
CA VAL A 191 25.79 11.88 7.18
C VAL A 191 25.60 12.96 6.14
N ILE A 192 24.82 13.98 6.48
CA ILE A 192 24.53 15.09 5.58
C ILE A 192 24.95 16.40 6.20
N ASN A 193 25.73 17.18 5.44
CA ASN A 193 26.07 18.55 5.78
C ASN A 193 25.39 19.47 4.77
N SER A 194 24.60 20.41 5.25
CA SER A 194 23.87 21.36 4.40
C SER A 194 23.75 22.71 5.10
N GLY A 195 23.79 23.77 4.35
CA GLY A 195 23.65 25.13 4.86
C GLY A 195 23.58 26.13 3.71
N ASN A 196 23.27 27.38 4.05
CA ASN A 196 23.06 28.44 3.07
C ASN A 196 24.39 28.99 2.46
N LEU A 197 25.53 28.66 3.06
CA LEU A 197 26.86 29.14 2.62
C LEU A 197 27.76 28.04 2.08
N ILE A 198 27.35 26.77 2.23
CA ILE A 198 28.12 25.62 1.77
C ILE A 198 27.27 24.77 0.82
N LYS A 199 27.91 24.16 -0.16
CA LYS A 199 27.26 23.13 -0.95
C LYS A 199 26.88 21.96 -0.07
N ALA A 200 25.69 21.40 -0.29
CA ALA A 200 25.29 20.21 0.41
C ALA A 200 26.23 19.05 0.07
N SER A 201 26.58 18.27 1.09
CA SER A 201 27.34 17.02 0.92
C SER A 201 26.66 15.89 1.66
N SER A 202 26.68 14.71 1.08
CA SER A 202 26.17 13.48 1.69
C SER A 202 27.27 12.42 1.65
N HIS A 203 27.58 11.87 2.83
CA HIS A 203 28.34 10.63 2.97
C HIS A 203 27.32 9.50 3.16
N MET A 204 27.28 8.59 2.22
CA MET A 204 26.33 7.47 2.20
C MET A 204 27.08 6.16 2.34
N THR A 205 26.59 5.30 3.23
CA THR A 205 27.10 3.94 3.39
C THR A 205 25.98 2.96 3.14
N LEU A 206 26.15 2.11 2.14
CA LEU A 206 25.20 1.04 1.77
C LEU A 206 25.90 -0.31 1.91
N GLU A 207 25.12 -1.35 2.18
CA GLU A 207 25.56 -2.74 2.06
C GLU A 207 24.97 -3.33 0.78
N LYS A 208 25.83 -3.99 0.00
CA LYS A 208 25.43 -4.77 -1.16
C LYS A 208 25.94 -6.21 -1.02
N ASN A 209 25.05 -7.19 -0.89
CA ASN A 209 25.40 -8.61 -0.79
C ASN A 209 26.49 -8.89 0.28
N GLY A 210 26.36 -8.30 1.48
CA GLY A 210 27.31 -8.44 2.57
C GLY A 210 28.58 -7.57 2.47
N THR A 211 28.74 -6.78 1.41
CA THR A 211 29.85 -5.85 1.23
C THR A 211 29.41 -4.42 1.52
N VAL A 212 30.12 -3.77 2.45
CA VAL A 212 29.86 -2.36 2.78
C VAL A 212 30.57 -1.46 1.77
N LEU A 213 29.81 -0.54 1.17
CA LEU A 213 30.27 0.42 0.17
C LEU A 213 29.93 1.81 0.67
N ASP A 214 30.82 2.77 0.46
CA ASP A 214 30.59 4.16 0.83
C ASP A 214 30.96 5.12 -0.30
N SER A 215 30.31 6.28 -0.28
CA SER A 215 30.56 7.36 -1.22
C SER A 215 30.25 8.71 -0.58
N ILE A 216 30.99 9.74 -1.00
CA ILE A 216 30.76 11.13 -0.61
C ILE A 216 30.51 11.94 -1.89
N CYS A 217 29.33 12.58 -1.97
CA CYS A 217 28.98 13.43 -3.10
C CYS A 217 28.51 14.81 -2.66
N LEU A 218 28.75 15.78 -3.55
CA LEU A 218 28.21 17.13 -3.42
C LEU A 218 26.95 17.27 -4.29
N GLY A 219 26.01 18.09 -3.81
CA GLY A 219 24.79 18.38 -4.55
C GLY A 219 24.32 19.82 -4.38
N ASP A 220 23.31 20.20 -5.12
CA ASP A 220 22.67 21.51 -5.01
C ASP A 220 21.80 21.62 -3.75
N GLY A 221 21.41 20.46 -3.17
CA GLY A 221 20.71 20.33 -1.91
C GLY A 221 20.98 18.98 -1.27
N PRO A 222 20.50 18.76 -0.02
CA PRO A 222 20.75 17.53 0.74
C PRO A 222 20.18 16.28 0.05
N ILE A 223 19.03 16.38 -0.62
CA ILE A 223 18.42 15.29 -1.38
C ILE A 223 19.28 14.95 -2.62
N ASP A 224 19.66 15.96 -3.40
CA ASP A 224 20.49 15.78 -4.60
C ASP A 224 21.85 15.18 -4.26
N ALA A 225 22.51 15.68 -3.21
CA ALA A 225 23.76 15.11 -2.72
C ALA A 225 23.62 13.63 -2.32
N SER A 226 22.50 13.28 -1.69
CA SER A 226 22.22 11.92 -1.24
C SER A 226 21.96 10.97 -2.42
N PHE A 227 21.17 11.40 -3.40
CA PHE A 227 20.88 10.59 -4.59
C PHE A 227 22.15 10.36 -5.41
N LYS A 228 22.98 11.40 -5.62
CA LYS A 228 24.29 11.26 -6.28
C LYS A 228 25.21 10.30 -5.55
N ALA A 229 25.20 10.30 -4.21
CA ALA A 229 26.01 9.36 -3.43
C ALA A 229 25.54 7.91 -3.60
N ILE A 230 24.22 7.67 -3.64
CA ILE A 230 23.65 6.34 -3.92
C ILE A 230 24.01 5.90 -5.34
N GLU A 231 23.87 6.77 -6.34
CA GLU A 231 24.24 6.50 -7.73
C GLU A 231 25.73 6.16 -7.89
N ALA A 232 26.60 6.87 -7.18
CA ALA A 232 28.04 6.59 -7.18
C ALA A 232 28.36 5.19 -6.62
N ILE A 233 27.62 4.74 -5.59
CA ILE A 233 27.72 3.38 -5.06
C ILE A 233 27.14 2.36 -6.04
N ALA A 234 26.00 2.68 -6.69
CA ALA A 234 25.37 1.80 -7.67
C ALA A 234 26.16 1.71 -8.98
N GLY A 235 27.05 2.67 -9.24
CA GLY A 235 27.92 2.73 -10.44
C GLY A 235 27.21 3.25 -11.69
N ARG A 236 26.00 3.81 -11.57
CA ARG A 236 25.25 4.39 -12.68
C ARG A 236 24.27 5.47 -12.23
N HIS A 237 23.90 6.32 -13.18
CA HIS A 237 22.89 7.36 -13.00
C HIS A 237 21.49 6.86 -13.35
N PHE A 238 20.47 7.32 -12.61
CA PHE A 238 19.07 7.06 -12.86
C PHE A 238 18.34 8.37 -13.08
N GLU A 239 17.48 8.43 -14.07
CA GLU A 239 16.65 9.60 -14.30
C GLU A 239 15.55 9.67 -13.24
N LEU A 240 15.54 10.78 -12.47
CA LEU A 240 14.47 11.04 -11.51
C LEU A 240 13.24 11.54 -12.26
N TYR A 241 12.24 10.66 -12.41
CA TYR A 241 10.99 10.99 -13.09
C TYR A 241 10.04 11.81 -12.22
N ASP A 242 9.95 11.47 -10.93
CA ASP A 242 9.04 12.14 -9.99
C ASP A 242 9.56 12.01 -8.55
N PHE A 243 9.29 13.04 -7.74
CA PHE A 243 9.67 13.10 -6.34
C PHE A 243 8.59 13.82 -5.55
N GLU A 244 7.89 13.09 -4.69
CA GLU A 244 6.78 13.58 -3.91
C GLU A 244 7.00 13.33 -2.41
N ILE A 245 6.73 14.33 -1.59
CA ILE A 245 6.79 14.24 -0.13
C ILE A 245 5.42 14.52 0.43
N GLN A 246 4.94 13.64 1.32
CA GLN A 246 3.66 13.77 1.98
C GLN A 246 3.84 13.67 3.49
N SER A 247 3.04 14.41 4.25
CA SER A 247 2.93 14.22 5.68
C SER A 247 1.88 13.13 5.97
N ILE A 248 2.25 12.12 6.73
CA ILE A 248 1.33 11.03 7.11
C ILE A 248 0.57 11.37 8.40
N ALA A 249 1.15 12.23 9.25
CA ALA A 249 0.58 12.63 10.53
C ALA A 249 0.71 14.13 10.74
N GLU A 250 -0.14 14.67 11.61
CA GLU A 250 -0.11 16.08 12.03
C GLU A 250 0.72 16.25 13.31
N GLY A 251 1.41 17.38 13.43
CA GLY A 251 2.13 17.78 14.65
C GLY A 251 3.66 17.77 14.51
N HIS A 252 4.35 18.06 15.63
CA HIS A 252 5.82 18.22 15.67
C HIS A 252 6.60 16.92 15.40
N GLU A 253 5.96 15.77 15.60
CA GLU A 253 6.55 14.43 15.38
C GLU A 253 5.96 13.75 14.14
N ALA A 254 5.43 14.55 13.21
CA ALA A 254 4.85 14.03 11.97
C ALA A 254 5.88 13.23 11.16
N MET A 255 5.46 12.07 10.68
CA MET A 255 6.27 11.30 9.74
C MET A 255 6.07 11.81 8.32
N GLY A 256 7.17 11.91 7.58
CA GLY A 256 7.16 12.15 6.14
C GLY A 256 7.19 10.82 5.38
N GLU A 257 6.26 10.64 4.46
CA GLU A 257 6.37 9.64 3.39
C GLU A 257 6.95 10.31 2.16
N THR A 258 7.93 9.68 1.55
CA THR A 258 8.48 10.11 0.27
C THR A 258 8.26 9.02 -0.76
N ILE A 259 7.80 9.43 -1.94
CA ILE A 259 7.68 8.58 -3.12
C ILE A 259 8.71 9.08 -4.15
N VAL A 260 9.58 8.17 -4.57
CA VAL A 260 10.58 8.41 -5.62
C VAL A 260 10.20 7.55 -6.81
N LYS A 261 10.17 8.13 -8.01
CA LYS A 261 10.02 7.39 -9.25
C LYS A 261 11.28 7.57 -10.09
N LEU A 262 11.96 6.47 -10.35
CA LEU A 262 13.16 6.42 -11.20
C LEU A 262 12.80 5.83 -12.55
N MET A 263 13.38 6.36 -13.61
CA MET A 263 13.26 5.78 -14.95
C MET A 263 14.54 5.03 -15.31
N SER A 264 14.37 3.76 -15.74
CA SER A 264 15.43 2.92 -16.28
C SER A 264 14.89 2.15 -17.48
N ASP A 265 15.59 2.21 -18.61
CA ASP A 265 15.22 1.51 -19.86
C ASP A 265 13.78 1.73 -20.32
N GLY A 266 13.27 2.96 -20.14
CA GLY A 266 11.91 3.36 -20.52
C GLY A 266 10.79 2.87 -19.59
N LYS A 267 11.14 2.22 -18.48
CA LYS A 267 10.21 1.82 -17.42
C LYS A 267 10.35 2.71 -16.19
N ILE A 268 9.25 2.89 -15.47
CA ILE A 268 9.21 3.68 -14.24
C ILE A 268 9.11 2.74 -13.03
N TYR A 269 10.03 2.91 -12.10
CA TYR A 269 10.12 2.15 -10.85
C TYR A 269 9.86 3.08 -9.67
N SER A 270 8.85 2.76 -8.88
CA SER A 270 8.47 3.56 -7.71
C SER A 270 9.00 2.93 -6.43
N GLY A 271 9.68 3.74 -5.62
CA GLY A 271 10.08 3.39 -4.25
C GLY A 271 9.39 4.30 -3.24
N ARG A 272 9.10 3.76 -2.06
CA ARG A 272 8.54 4.49 -0.92
C ARG A 272 9.50 4.44 0.25
N GLY A 273 9.57 5.52 0.98
CA GLY A 273 10.34 5.60 2.22
C GLY A 273 9.60 6.45 3.24
N ILE A 274 9.68 6.06 4.51
CA ILE A 274 9.12 6.79 5.64
C ILE A 274 10.18 7.07 6.69
N SER A 275 10.09 8.24 7.28
CA SER A 275 10.95 8.66 8.38
C SER A 275 10.36 9.90 9.05
N THR A 276 10.75 10.15 10.30
CA THR A 276 10.57 11.44 10.97
C THR A 276 11.49 12.52 10.36
N ASP A 277 12.55 12.11 9.64
CA ASP A 277 13.42 12.96 8.85
C ASP A 277 13.09 12.84 7.35
N VAL A 278 12.68 13.95 6.75
CA VAL A 278 12.30 14.03 5.34
C VAL A 278 13.43 13.59 4.39
N ILE A 279 14.68 13.88 4.73
CA ILE A 279 15.82 13.49 3.91
C ILE A 279 16.01 11.97 4.03
N GLY A 280 15.90 11.43 5.23
CA GLY A 280 15.94 9.99 5.48
C GLY A 280 14.82 9.23 4.78
N SER A 281 13.61 9.79 4.69
CA SER A 281 12.51 9.18 3.94
C SER A 281 12.82 9.15 2.43
N GLY A 282 13.38 10.23 1.86
CA GLY A 282 13.81 10.30 0.47
C GLY A 282 14.91 9.31 0.12
N ILE A 283 15.92 9.16 0.98
CA ILE A 283 17.00 8.18 0.82
C ILE A 283 16.43 6.75 0.77
N ARG A 284 15.55 6.39 1.70
CA ARG A 284 14.91 5.07 1.73
C ARG A 284 14.04 4.82 0.49
N ALA A 285 13.29 5.83 0.06
CA ALA A 285 12.48 5.75 -1.15
C ALA A 285 13.34 5.49 -2.40
N TYR A 286 14.47 6.20 -2.51
CA TYR A 286 15.39 6.02 -3.64
C TYR A 286 15.99 4.61 -3.66
N ILE A 287 16.47 4.12 -2.51
CA ILE A 287 17.04 2.77 -2.38
C ILE A 287 16.00 1.70 -2.71
N ASN A 288 14.74 1.89 -2.30
CA ASN A 288 13.66 0.96 -2.61
C ASN A 288 13.33 0.95 -4.12
N ALA A 289 13.37 2.09 -4.80
CA ALA A 289 13.22 2.15 -6.25
C ALA A 289 14.40 1.47 -6.97
N LEU A 290 15.62 1.75 -6.52
CA LEU A 290 16.85 1.13 -7.02
C LEU A 290 16.82 -0.40 -6.89
N ASN A 291 16.41 -0.93 -5.74
CA ASN A 291 16.31 -2.37 -5.52
C ASN A 291 15.34 -3.04 -6.50
N LYS A 292 14.22 -2.38 -6.85
CA LYS A 292 13.28 -2.88 -7.87
C LYS A 292 13.91 -2.95 -9.25
N ILE A 293 14.70 -1.94 -9.63
CA ILE A 293 15.41 -1.92 -10.90
C ILE A 293 16.39 -3.10 -10.97
N VAL A 294 17.23 -3.23 -9.94
CA VAL A 294 18.25 -4.29 -9.88
C VAL A 294 17.61 -5.68 -9.86
N TYR A 295 16.52 -5.86 -9.10
CA TYR A 295 15.79 -7.13 -9.04
C TYR A 295 15.25 -7.55 -10.41
N GLU A 296 14.67 -6.63 -11.18
CA GLU A 296 14.19 -6.94 -12.53
C GLU A 296 15.35 -7.24 -13.50
N GLU A 297 16.45 -6.49 -13.40
CA GLU A 297 17.63 -6.71 -14.26
C GLU A 297 18.36 -8.04 -13.98
N GLU A 298 18.41 -8.46 -12.71
CA GLU A 298 19.03 -9.75 -12.32
C GLU A 298 18.11 -10.95 -12.64
N GLY A 299 17.01 -10.74 -13.33
CA GLY A 299 16.12 -11.79 -13.82
C GLY A 299 15.10 -12.26 -12.79
N GLY A 300 14.71 -11.41 -11.85
CA GLY A 300 13.58 -11.64 -10.96
C GLY A 300 12.28 -11.71 -11.76
N ALA A 301 12.06 -12.86 -12.41
CA ALA A 301 10.74 -13.18 -12.94
C ALA A 301 9.81 -13.39 -11.76
N VAL A 302 8.82 -12.55 -11.66
CA VAL A 302 7.66 -12.81 -10.80
C VAL A 302 6.97 -14.04 -11.39
N GLU A 303 7.11 -15.21 -10.73
CA GLU A 303 6.23 -16.36 -10.95
C GLU A 303 4.78 -16.03 -10.56
#